data_58ce9afd1a20a2ef2f9a052d8069b34e
#
_entry.id   58ce9afd1a20a2ef2f9a052d8069b34e
#
_cell.length_a   1.000
_cell.length_b   1.000
_cell.length_c   1.000
_cell.angle_alpha   90.00
_cell.angle_beta   90.00
_cell.angle_gamma   90.00
#
_symmetry.space_group_name_H-M   'P 1'
#
loop_
_entity.id
_entity.type
_entity.pdbx_description
1 polymer ?
#
loop_
_entity_poly.entity_id
_entity_poly.type
_entity_poly.pdbx_seq_one_letter_code
_entity_poly.pdbx_strand_id
1 'polypeptide(L)'
;MNNAKKIISLLLTLSILAGIVTSLFGCKKKTKIDNESTRLVLATAELDGVFNPFYSSSAADGTIVGMTQIGMLSSDKDGKVAYGNDEPCVVLDYEAKYILSNGNVVDEIDNLPNGVTVANTRYRFVLKNNLKFSNGSPLTMRDVLFNLYVYLDPAYYGSSTIYSTEIVGLQEYRTQTYNEKEQDKFNENFDALASDRIQRLYECIDLVKEAHKNGTNSTSLTNDQMIAELTEIMNQRVKYDEAYSTIVDDYKLADTYFLRELQQDYTNAKGTAQDEVHTDKNGNKVTLTTDTEAFLLAEGFITWNEKEYKFEYSLGEASKNWTEEYAINAIHSSFFPNKADEVITGWRTATDLHTYFSYLEKQKHFASTDTHYTSISGIKYANMNEPVTVNGVEYLVPTLDENGAVTDGNYEVLEITIEKVDPKAIWNFAFTVAPQHYYGEGSSAIVDIENNKFGVEYGTYDFMTGIIQSARNIKIPVGAGAYKATNKDNSDTPSTTDFYKDNVVYFKANDKFTTTGEGIENAKIDMVRYKV
;
A
#
# COMPACT_ATOMS: atom_id res chain seq x y z
N MET A 1 9.04 3.67 23.25
CA MET A 1 8.70 2.25 23.00
C MET A 1 8.25 1.97 21.57
N ASN A 2 7.81 2.97 20.79
CA ASN A 2 7.32 2.77 19.40
C ASN A 2 8.43 2.56 18.35
N ASN A 3 9.60 3.12 18.51
CA ASN A 3 10.68 3.02 17.52
C ASN A 3 11.35 1.62 17.47
N ALA A 4 11.40 0.90 18.60
CA ALA A 4 11.96 -0.45 18.63
C ALA A 4 11.07 -1.48 17.88
N LYS A 5 9.74 -1.32 17.92
CA LYS A 5 8.81 -2.21 17.21
C LYS A 5 8.88 -2.03 15.69
N LYS A 6 9.09 -0.80 15.20
CA LYS A 6 9.27 -0.51 13.77
C LYS A 6 10.59 -1.09 13.22
N ILE A 7 11.66 -1.03 14.00
CA ILE A 7 12.97 -1.60 13.60
C ILE A 7 12.91 -3.14 13.58
N ILE A 8 12.22 -3.75 14.53
CA ILE A 8 12.04 -5.21 14.57
C ILE A 8 11.18 -5.70 13.40
N SER A 9 10.13 -4.97 13.03
CA SER A 9 9.29 -5.28 11.86
C SER A 9 10.10 -5.21 10.56
N LEU A 10 10.94 -4.18 10.39
CA LEU A 10 11.78 -4.01 9.21
C LEU A 10 12.84 -5.12 9.10
N LEU A 11 13.46 -5.52 10.21
CA LEU A 11 14.44 -6.61 10.25
C LEU A 11 13.81 -7.98 9.98
N LEU A 12 12.57 -8.22 10.44
CA LEU A 12 11.84 -9.45 10.11
C LEU A 12 11.47 -9.52 8.63
N THR A 13 11.04 -8.43 8.02
CA THR A 13 10.69 -8.41 6.59
C THR A 13 11.91 -8.68 5.70
N LEU A 14 13.08 -8.11 6.04
CA LEU A 14 14.33 -8.40 5.32
C LEU A 14 14.80 -9.85 5.50
N SER A 15 14.66 -10.43 6.69
CA SER A 15 15.10 -11.81 6.95
C SER A 15 14.20 -12.86 6.27
N ILE A 16 12.93 -12.56 6.05
CA ILE A 16 12.00 -13.46 5.34
C ILE A 16 12.29 -13.45 3.82
N LEU A 17 12.56 -12.27 3.22
CA LEU A 17 13.00 -12.21 1.82
C LEU A 17 14.33 -12.95 1.59
N ALA A 18 15.31 -12.80 2.47
CA ALA A 18 16.59 -13.51 2.39
C ALA A 18 16.44 -15.02 2.57
N GLY A 19 15.48 -15.48 3.40
CA GLY A 19 15.24 -16.91 3.66
C GLY A 19 14.65 -17.66 2.46
N ILE A 20 13.86 -16.99 1.62
CA ILE A 20 13.21 -17.61 0.46
C ILE A 20 14.22 -17.84 -0.69
N VAL A 21 15.17 -16.93 -0.87
CA VAL A 21 16.17 -17.04 -1.94
C VAL A 21 17.21 -18.12 -1.64
N THR A 22 17.59 -18.33 -0.37
CA THR A 22 18.64 -19.30 0.00
C THR A 22 18.18 -20.76 -0.02
N SER A 23 16.88 -21.07 0.03
CA SER A 23 16.39 -22.44 -0.07
C SER A 23 16.37 -23.02 -1.50
N LEU A 24 16.61 -22.19 -2.52
CA LEU A 24 16.59 -22.60 -3.93
C LEU A 24 17.98 -23.04 -4.49
N PHE A 25 19.07 -22.89 -3.74
CA PHE A 25 20.43 -23.14 -4.23
C PHE A 25 21.11 -24.41 -3.70
N GLY A 26 20.40 -25.50 -3.55
CA GLY A 26 21.01 -26.75 -3.12
C GLY A 26 20.53 -27.98 -3.85
N CYS A 27 21.16 -28.34 -4.96
CA CYS A 27 21.59 -29.68 -5.36
C CYS A 27 21.71 -29.84 -6.88
N LYS A 28 22.95 -29.90 -7.37
CA LYS A 28 23.24 -30.43 -8.70
C LYS A 28 23.05 -31.95 -8.73
N LYS A 29 21.93 -32.43 -9.27
CA LYS A 29 21.86 -33.72 -9.97
C LYS A 29 20.90 -33.56 -11.14
N LYS A 30 21.44 -33.68 -12.37
CA LYS A 30 20.62 -33.84 -13.58
C LYS A 30 19.83 -35.13 -13.48
N THR A 31 18.59 -35.06 -13.04
CA THR A 31 17.57 -36.05 -13.35
C THR A 31 16.74 -35.50 -14.50
N LYS A 32 16.63 -36.26 -15.59
CA LYS A 32 15.58 -36.03 -16.60
C LYS A 32 14.25 -36.07 -15.83
N ILE A 33 13.63 -34.93 -15.71
CA ILE A 33 12.25 -34.82 -15.20
C ILE A 33 11.38 -34.97 -16.44
N ASP A 34 10.54 -36.01 -16.44
CA ASP A 34 9.48 -36.20 -17.43
C ASP A 34 8.57 -34.96 -17.40
N ASN A 35 8.05 -34.60 -18.58
CA ASN A 35 7.23 -33.43 -18.90
C ASN A 35 5.88 -33.31 -18.17
N GLU A 36 5.75 -33.73 -16.93
CA GLU A 36 4.63 -33.31 -16.09
C GLU A 36 5.01 -31.99 -15.39
N SER A 37 4.16 -30.99 -15.54
CA SER A 37 4.34 -29.65 -14.96
C SER A 37 4.73 -29.73 -13.50
N THR A 38 5.92 -29.22 -13.15
CA THR A 38 6.39 -29.17 -11.76
C THR A 38 5.53 -28.17 -10.98
N ARG A 39 4.89 -28.66 -9.92
CA ARG A 39 4.05 -27.83 -9.04
C ARG A 39 4.61 -27.85 -7.63
N LEU A 40 4.81 -26.66 -7.05
CA LEU A 40 5.15 -26.46 -5.65
C LEU A 40 3.91 -25.94 -4.89
N VAL A 41 3.63 -26.53 -3.75
CA VAL A 41 2.60 -26.04 -2.82
C VAL A 41 3.28 -25.60 -1.54
N LEU A 42 3.04 -24.36 -1.15
CA LEU A 42 3.57 -23.73 0.06
C LEU A 42 2.40 -23.39 0.98
N ALA A 43 2.59 -23.56 2.28
CA ALA A 43 1.66 -23.01 3.26
C ALA A 43 1.96 -21.52 3.48
N THR A 44 0.91 -20.74 3.73
CA THR A 44 1.03 -19.33 4.15
C THR A 44 0.11 -19.06 5.32
N ALA A 45 0.37 -17.95 6.02
CA ALA A 45 -0.59 -17.40 6.97
C ALA A 45 -1.82 -16.86 6.24
N GLU A 46 -2.84 -16.50 7.00
CA GLU A 46 -4.04 -15.84 6.49
C GLU A 46 -3.69 -14.61 5.66
N LEU A 47 -4.44 -14.41 4.58
CA LEU A 47 -4.23 -13.36 3.59
C LEU A 47 -5.34 -12.31 3.71
N ASP A 48 -4.98 -11.04 3.81
CA ASP A 48 -5.94 -9.93 3.73
C ASP A 48 -6.51 -9.79 2.30
N GLY A 49 -5.82 -10.37 1.32
CA GLY A 49 -6.22 -10.35 -0.09
C GLY A 49 -6.00 -8.98 -0.75
N VAL A 50 -5.06 -8.20 -0.24
CA VAL A 50 -4.61 -6.91 -0.79
C VAL A 50 -3.28 -7.13 -1.52
N PHE A 51 -3.34 -7.61 -2.74
CA PHE A 51 -2.16 -7.96 -3.54
C PHE A 51 -1.66 -6.79 -4.39
N ASN A 52 -1.63 -5.61 -3.80
CA ASN A 52 -1.22 -4.38 -4.45
C ASN A 52 0.21 -3.99 -4.01
N PRO A 53 1.17 -3.74 -4.93
CA PRO A 53 2.55 -3.42 -4.57
C PRO A 53 2.69 -2.11 -3.77
N PHE A 54 1.74 -1.18 -3.89
CA PHE A 54 1.75 0.10 -3.18
C PHE A 54 1.07 0.02 -1.80
N TYR A 55 0.09 -0.88 -1.61
CA TYR A 55 -0.79 -0.87 -0.44
C TYR A 55 -0.85 -2.20 0.32
N SER A 56 -0.14 -3.23 -0.11
CA SER A 56 0.00 -4.46 0.67
C SER A 56 0.68 -4.17 2.00
N SER A 57 0.02 -4.45 3.13
CA SER A 57 0.49 -4.14 4.47
C SER A 57 0.83 -5.36 5.31
N SER A 58 0.21 -6.51 5.03
CA SER A 58 0.53 -7.77 5.71
C SER A 58 1.77 -8.45 5.12
N ALA A 59 2.55 -9.15 5.96
CA ALA A 59 3.71 -9.90 5.50
C ALA A 59 3.32 -11.06 4.57
N ALA A 60 2.14 -11.65 4.77
CA ALA A 60 1.63 -12.74 3.95
C ALA A 60 1.27 -12.24 2.54
N ASP A 61 0.49 -11.15 2.44
CA ASP A 61 0.15 -10.52 1.16
C ASP A 61 1.41 -9.98 0.46
N GLY A 62 2.35 -9.38 1.21
CA GLY A 62 3.63 -8.94 0.68
C GLY A 62 4.44 -10.07 0.04
N THR A 63 4.38 -11.29 0.60
CA THR A 63 5.00 -12.48 0.00
C THR A 63 4.34 -12.83 -1.34
N ILE A 64 3.01 -12.75 -1.43
CA ILE A 64 2.26 -12.99 -2.66
C ILE A 64 2.62 -11.95 -3.73
N VAL A 65 2.62 -10.67 -3.36
CA VAL A 65 3.02 -9.57 -4.25
C VAL A 65 4.45 -9.77 -4.74
N GLY A 66 5.39 -10.08 -3.86
CA GLY A 66 6.81 -10.27 -4.16
C GLY A 66 7.10 -11.35 -5.20
N MET A 67 6.22 -12.36 -5.36
CA MET A 67 6.36 -13.37 -6.41
C MET A 67 6.29 -12.79 -7.83
N THR A 68 5.59 -11.68 -7.99
CA THR A 68 5.33 -11.06 -9.30
C THR A 68 6.18 -9.81 -9.56
N GLN A 69 6.92 -9.33 -8.59
CA GLN A 69 7.61 -8.05 -8.66
C GLN A 69 9.13 -8.19 -8.73
N ILE A 70 9.78 -7.15 -9.25
CA ILE A 70 11.21 -6.88 -9.04
C ILE A 70 11.37 -5.46 -8.49
N GLY A 71 12.41 -5.25 -7.68
CA GLY A 71 12.76 -3.94 -7.15
C GLY A 71 13.76 -3.21 -8.05
N MET A 72 13.96 -1.93 -7.78
CA MET A 72 15.07 -1.16 -8.36
C MET A 72 16.42 -1.84 -8.07
N LEU A 73 16.61 -2.25 -6.83
CA LEU A 73 17.80 -2.92 -6.32
C LEU A 73 17.40 -4.25 -5.68
N SER A 74 18.37 -5.16 -5.55
CA SER A 74 18.28 -6.43 -4.85
C SER A 74 19.16 -6.42 -3.60
N SER A 75 19.19 -7.52 -2.86
CA SER A 75 20.13 -7.77 -1.79
C SER A 75 20.81 -9.11 -1.98
N ASP A 76 22.13 -9.15 -1.72
CA ASP A 76 22.90 -10.39 -1.75
C ASP A 76 22.63 -11.24 -0.49
N LYS A 77 23.25 -12.42 -0.43
CA LYS A 77 23.15 -13.36 0.70
C LYS A 77 23.68 -12.79 2.03
N ASP A 78 24.49 -11.75 1.98
CA ASP A 78 25.08 -11.09 3.15
C ASP A 78 24.28 -9.83 3.55
N GLY A 79 23.15 -9.56 2.85
CA GLY A 79 22.28 -8.41 3.10
C GLY A 79 22.85 -7.10 2.56
N LYS A 80 23.78 -7.14 1.61
CA LYS A 80 24.30 -5.94 0.94
C LYS A 80 23.48 -5.65 -0.31
N VAL A 81 23.49 -4.39 -0.73
CA VAL A 81 22.87 -3.96 -1.97
C VAL A 81 23.50 -4.73 -3.14
N ALA A 82 22.64 -5.31 -3.97
CA ALA A 82 23.00 -6.06 -5.15
C ALA A 82 22.29 -5.48 -6.39
N TYR A 83 23.01 -5.45 -7.51
CA TYR A 83 22.57 -4.93 -8.80
C TYR A 83 23.41 -5.54 -9.93
N GLY A 84 23.12 -5.17 -11.16
CA GLY A 84 23.87 -5.68 -12.32
C GLY A 84 23.13 -6.81 -13.04
N ASN A 85 23.74 -7.33 -14.10
CA ASN A 85 23.12 -8.31 -14.97
C ASN A 85 22.76 -9.63 -14.27
N ASP A 86 23.49 -9.98 -13.22
CA ASP A 86 23.31 -11.24 -12.49
C ASP A 86 22.26 -11.15 -11.37
N GLU A 87 21.62 -10.00 -11.20
CA GLU A 87 20.63 -9.76 -10.16
C GLU A 87 19.22 -9.53 -10.73
N PRO A 88 18.15 -10.05 -10.08
CA PRO A 88 16.77 -9.85 -10.51
C PRO A 88 16.24 -8.47 -10.08
N CYS A 89 16.83 -7.40 -10.59
CA CYS A 89 16.49 -6.02 -10.28
C CYS A 89 16.50 -5.15 -11.52
N VAL A 90 16.02 -3.92 -11.42
CA VAL A 90 15.96 -2.96 -12.53
C VAL A 90 17.31 -2.33 -12.83
N VAL A 91 18.14 -2.10 -11.82
CA VAL A 91 19.41 -1.37 -11.95
C VAL A 91 20.51 -2.25 -12.50
N LEU A 92 21.16 -1.77 -13.56
CA LEU A 92 22.36 -2.34 -14.17
C LEU A 92 23.63 -1.92 -13.43
N ASP A 93 23.75 -0.62 -13.14
CA ASP A 93 24.88 -0.01 -12.45
C ASP A 93 24.42 1.22 -11.67
N TYR A 94 25.14 1.60 -10.61
CA TYR A 94 24.88 2.86 -9.92
C TYR A 94 26.14 3.47 -9.34
N GLU A 95 26.12 4.79 -9.18
CA GLU A 95 27.12 5.53 -8.40
C GLU A 95 26.44 6.39 -7.33
N ALA A 96 27.17 6.60 -6.23
CA ALA A 96 26.83 7.61 -5.22
C ALA A 96 27.99 8.58 -5.09
N LYS A 97 27.73 9.89 -5.24
CA LYS A 97 28.74 10.94 -5.12
C LYS A 97 28.27 12.06 -4.19
N TYR A 98 29.22 12.65 -3.50
CA TYR A 98 28.97 13.72 -2.55
C TYR A 98 29.22 15.06 -3.22
N ILE A 99 28.23 15.96 -3.12
CA ILE A 99 28.31 17.35 -3.56
C ILE A 99 28.64 18.18 -2.33
N LEU A 100 29.81 18.82 -2.36
CA LEU A 100 30.31 19.60 -1.24
C LEU A 100 29.72 21.02 -1.22
N SER A 101 29.76 21.67 -0.06
CA SER A 101 29.29 23.06 0.14
C SER A 101 30.01 24.10 -0.73
N ASN A 102 31.20 23.74 -1.27
CA ASN A 102 31.93 24.57 -2.24
C ASN A 102 31.65 24.23 -3.70
N GLY A 103 30.70 23.32 -3.96
CA GLY A 103 30.28 22.89 -5.30
C GLY A 103 31.11 21.75 -5.90
N ASN A 104 32.18 21.29 -5.27
CA ASN A 104 32.95 20.16 -5.75
C ASN A 104 32.18 18.85 -5.58
N VAL A 105 32.41 17.90 -6.49
CA VAL A 105 31.85 16.54 -6.43
C VAL A 105 32.98 15.55 -6.14
N VAL A 106 32.82 14.72 -5.12
CA VAL A 106 33.82 13.75 -4.67
C VAL A 106 33.21 12.37 -4.43
N ASP A 107 34.05 11.34 -4.48
CA ASP A 107 33.65 9.95 -4.23
C ASP A 107 33.75 9.58 -2.75
N GLU A 108 34.62 10.26 -1.99
CA GLU A 108 34.89 9.97 -0.58
C GLU A 108 34.87 11.26 0.26
N ILE A 109 34.52 11.14 1.54
CA ILE A 109 34.37 12.28 2.46
C ILE A 109 35.30 12.23 3.69
N ASP A 110 36.17 11.24 3.78
CA ASP A 110 37.02 11.02 4.98
C ASP A 110 38.01 12.13 5.26
N ASN A 111 38.41 12.92 4.26
CA ASN A 111 39.45 13.96 4.38
C ASN A 111 39.03 15.29 3.73
N LEU A 112 37.86 15.80 4.11
CA LEU A 112 37.38 17.09 3.59
C LEU A 112 38.22 18.26 4.14
N PRO A 113 38.46 19.31 3.34
CA PRO A 113 39.13 20.54 3.80
C PRO A 113 38.36 21.19 4.97
N ASN A 114 39.08 21.88 5.83
CA ASN A 114 38.48 22.59 6.96
C ASN A 114 37.37 23.55 6.51
N GLY A 115 36.20 23.44 7.13
CA GLY A 115 35.03 24.26 6.82
C GLY A 115 34.23 23.84 5.59
N VAL A 116 34.65 22.79 4.90
CA VAL A 116 33.87 22.19 3.79
C VAL A 116 33.05 21.03 4.34
N THR A 117 31.74 21.04 4.04
CA THR A 117 30.79 19.99 4.43
C THR A 117 30.15 19.38 3.21
N VAL A 118 29.52 18.23 3.36
CA VAL A 118 28.66 17.66 2.31
C VAL A 118 27.34 18.45 2.31
N ALA A 119 26.99 19.01 1.17
CA ALA A 119 25.71 19.67 0.95
C ALA A 119 24.62 18.64 0.55
N ASN A 120 24.96 17.78 -0.42
CA ASN A 120 24.03 16.78 -0.95
C ASN A 120 24.76 15.47 -1.26
N THR A 121 24.00 14.38 -1.32
CA THR A 121 24.44 13.11 -1.88
C THR A 121 23.62 12.82 -3.14
N ARG A 122 24.31 12.58 -4.26
CA ARG A 122 23.70 12.30 -5.55
C ARG A 122 23.88 10.81 -5.89
N TYR A 123 22.77 10.14 -6.17
CA TYR A 123 22.73 8.78 -6.68
C TYR A 123 22.36 8.81 -8.16
N ARG A 124 23.05 8.03 -8.99
CA ARG A 124 22.71 7.78 -10.39
C ARG A 124 22.53 6.30 -10.60
N PHE A 125 21.39 5.89 -11.13
CA PHE A 125 21.03 4.51 -11.41
C PHE A 125 20.89 4.33 -12.91
N VAL A 126 21.68 3.46 -13.50
CA VAL A 126 21.57 3.04 -14.90
C VAL A 126 20.54 1.92 -14.94
N LEU A 127 19.46 2.06 -15.72
CA LEU A 127 18.41 1.07 -15.82
C LEU A 127 18.75 0.03 -16.88
N LYS A 128 18.42 -1.24 -16.63
CA LYS A 128 18.57 -2.31 -17.61
C LYS A 128 17.60 -2.10 -18.78
N ASN A 129 18.07 -2.36 -19.98
CA ASN A 129 17.23 -2.49 -21.16
C ASN A 129 16.58 -3.87 -21.23
N ASN A 130 15.52 -4.00 -22.01
CA ASN A 130 14.84 -5.26 -22.32
C ASN A 130 14.12 -5.97 -21.16
N LEU A 131 13.97 -5.33 -20.00
CA LEU A 131 13.08 -5.83 -18.96
C LEU A 131 11.62 -5.73 -19.43
N LYS A 132 10.83 -6.76 -19.12
CA LYS A 132 9.42 -6.82 -19.50
C LYS A 132 8.54 -7.21 -18.33
N PHE A 133 7.40 -6.56 -18.24
CA PHE A 133 6.32 -7.02 -17.38
C PHE A 133 5.72 -8.33 -17.89
N SER A 134 4.98 -9.01 -17.05
CA SER A 134 4.38 -10.32 -17.36
C SER A 134 3.39 -10.31 -18.53
N ASN A 135 2.86 -9.15 -18.90
CA ASN A 135 2.01 -8.94 -20.08
C ASN A 135 2.83 -8.65 -21.37
N GLY A 136 4.16 -8.57 -21.27
CA GLY A 136 5.09 -8.34 -22.39
C GLY A 136 5.42 -6.88 -22.67
N SER A 137 4.79 -5.90 -22.00
CA SER A 137 5.17 -4.49 -22.13
C SER A 137 6.56 -4.22 -21.54
N PRO A 138 7.33 -3.28 -22.09
CA PRO A 138 8.64 -2.94 -21.57
C PRO A 138 8.54 -2.23 -20.21
N LEU A 139 9.52 -2.48 -19.33
CA LEU A 139 9.76 -1.71 -18.12
C LEU A 139 10.79 -0.62 -18.44
N THR A 140 10.46 0.63 -18.21
CA THR A 140 11.26 1.79 -18.59
C THR A 140 11.28 2.87 -17.49
N MET A 141 11.99 3.96 -17.71
CA MET A 141 12.01 5.14 -16.84
C MET A 141 10.60 5.65 -16.51
N ARG A 142 9.63 5.49 -17.43
CA ARG A 142 8.23 5.90 -17.19
C ARG A 142 7.63 5.20 -15.98
N ASP A 143 7.88 3.88 -15.87
CA ASP A 143 7.37 3.08 -14.76
C ASP A 143 8.08 3.44 -13.46
N VAL A 144 9.41 3.64 -13.52
CA VAL A 144 10.21 4.03 -12.36
C VAL A 144 9.75 5.36 -11.79
N LEU A 145 9.59 6.38 -12.64
CA LEU A 145 9.10 7.70 -12.22
C LEU A 145 7.65 7.64 -11.72
N PHE A 146 6.78 6.91 -12.41
CA PHE A 146 5.41 6.69 -11.92
C PHE A 146 5.41 6.15 -10.48
N ASN A 147 6.18 5.09 -10.20
CA ASN A 147 6.24 4.51 -8.87
C ASN A 147 6.77 5.50 -7.82
N LEU A 148 7.84 6.24 -8.14
CA LEU A 148 8.37 7.29 -7.26
C LEU A 148 7.30 8.32 -6.93
N TYR A 149 6.60 8.84 -7.95
CA TYR A 149 5.59 9.88 -7.74
C TYR A 149 4.31 9.36 -7.09
N VAL A 150 3.97 8.07 -7.20
CA VAL A 150 2.90 7.46 -6.37
C VAL A 150 3.33 7.42 -4.90
N TYR A 151 4.53 6.93 -4.58
CA TYR A 151 5.00 6.84 -3.19
C TYR A 151 5.24 8.20 -2.53
N LEU A 152 5.64 9.20 -3.30
CA LEU A 152 6.02 10.52 -2.79
C LEU A 152 4.87 11.53 -2.83
N ASP A 153 3.73 11.16 -3.40
CA ASP A 153 2.54 12.01 -3.46
C ASP A 153 2.00 12.33 -2.05
N PRO A 154 1.54 13.57 -1.79
CA PRO A 154 1.00 13.94 -0.48
C PRO A 154 -0.28 13.19 -0.09
N ALA A 155 -1.04 12.63 -1.06
CA ALA A 155 -2.22 11.81 -0.80
C ALA A 155 -1.90 10.32 -0.58
N TYR A 156 -0.64 9.90 -0.74
CA TYR A 156 -0.24 8.52 -0.48
C TYR A 156 -0.25 8.23 1.03
N TYR A 157 -0.98 7.19 1.43
CA TYR A 157 -1.12 6.76 2.82
C TYR A 157 -0.70 5.31 3.09
N GLY A 158 -0.14 4.63 2.08
CA GLY A 158 0.41 3.28 2.22
C GLY A 158 1.71 3.24 3.03
N SER A 159 2.20 2.05 3.30
CA SER A 159 3.46 1.85 4.01
C SER A 159 4.64 2.04 3.06
N SER A 160 5.42 3.09 3.28
CA SER A 160 6.67 3.34 2.54
C SER A 160 7.66 4.09 3.41
N THR A 161 8.95 3.84 3.21
CA THR A 161 10.03 4.57 3.89
C THR A 161 10.67 5.63 3.00
N ILE A 162 10.36 5.63 1.69
CA ILE A 162 11.03 6.51 0.74
C ILE A 162 10.77 7.99 1.02
N TYR A 163 9.59 8.36 1.51
CA TYR A 163 9.27 9.75 1.85
C TYR A 163 9.99 10.26 3.11
N SER A 164 10.60 9.37 3.90
CA SER A 164 11.47 9.76 5.01
C SER A 164 12.90 10.07 4.56
N THR A 165 13.22 9.82 3.30
CA THR A 165 14.48 10.21 2.68
C THR A 165 14.40 11.69 2.34
N GLU A 166 15.36 12.48 2.80
CA GLU A 166 15.41 13.93 2.55
C GLU A 166 15.80 14.20 1.08
N ILE A 167 14.90 13.86 0.13
CA ILE A 167 15.12 14.14 -1.30
C ILE A 167 14.96 15.64 -1.54
N VAL A 168 15.91 16.24 -2.23
CA VAL A 168 15.91 17.68 -2.53
C VAL A 168 14.63 18.06 -3.28
N GLY A 169 13.90 19.04 -2.76
CA GLY A 169 12.64 19.52 -3.33
C GLY A 169 11.41 18.65 -3.02
N LEU A 170 11.54 17.60 -2.20
CA LEU A 170 10.41 16.76 -1.82
C LEU A 170 9.41 17.49 -0.94
N GLN A 171 9.91 18.26 0.03
CA GLN A 171 9.02 18.99 0.95
C GLN A 171 8.26 20.09 0.21
N GLU A 172 8.94 20.84 -0.66
CA GLU A 172 8.30 21.83 -1.53
C GLU A 172 7.23 21.22 -2.43
N TYR A 173 7.51 20.06 -3.03
CA TYR A 173 6.55 19.33 -3.85
C TYR A 173 5.33 18.89 -3.03
N ARG A 174 5.55 18.31 -1.85
CA ARG A 174 4.46 17.79 -1.01
C ARG A 174 3.61 18.87 -0.36
N THR A 175 4.20 20.00 0.00
CA THR A 175 3.56 21.05 0.77
C THR A 175 3.23 22.30 -0.02
N GLN A 176 3.75 22.42 -1.25
CA GLN A 176 3.61 23.58 -2.13
C GLN A 176 4.12 24.90 -1.52
N THR A 177 5.04 24.84 -0.56
CA THR A 177 5.64 26.00 0.10
C THR A 177 7.13 25.81 0.36
N TYR A 178 7.91 26.90 0.41
CA TYR A 178 9.32 26.91 0.87
C TYR A 178 9.44 27.16 2.36
N ASN A 179 8.36 27.50 3.05
CA ASN A 179 8.42 27.88 4.43
C ASN A 179 8.59 26.63 5.31
N GLU A 180 9.80 26.36 5.79
CA GLU A 180 10.13 25.21 6.64
C GLU A 180 9.16 25.05 7.83
N LYS A 181 8.71 26.15 8.45
CA LYS A 181 7.76 26.09 9.57
C LYS A 181 6.37 25.64 9.15
N GLU A 182 5.97 25.94 7.92
CA GLU A 182 4.71 25.47 7.35
C GLU A 182 4.85 24.02 6.90
N GLN A 183 6.01 23.66 6.31
CA GLN A 183 6.34 22.28 5.94
C GLN A 183 6.31 21.35 7.15
N ASP A 184 6.96 21.73 8.24
CA ASP A 184 7.03 20.95 9.48
C ASP A 184 5.65 20.64 10.08
N LYS A 185 4.71 21.55 9.94
CA LYS A 185 3.36 21.45 10.49
C LYS A 185 2.32 20.94 9.48
N PHE A 186 2.70 20.73 8.24
CA PHE A 186 1.75 20.46 7.16
C PHE A 186 0.80 19.32 7.50
N ASN A 187 1.33 18.14 7.83
CA ASN A 187 0.50 16.99 8.16
C ASN A 187 -0.24 17.18 9.49
N GLU A 188 0.44 17.71 10.53
CA GLU A 188 -0.17 17.95 11.84
C GLU A 188 -1.39 18.89 11.75
N ASN A 189 -1.33 19.90 10.90
CA ASN A 189 -2.45 20.82 10.70
C ASN A 189 -3.68 20.12 10.11
N PHE A 190 -3.50 19.26 9.11
CA PHE A 190 -4.63 18.55 8.50
C PHE A 190 -5.17 17.43 9.38
N ASP A 191 -4.31 16.77 10.14
CA ASP A 191 -4.71 15.77 11.14
C ASP A 191 -5.50 16.43 12.28
N ALA A 192 -5.13 17.65 12.70
CA ALA A 192 -5.90 18.44 13.65
C ALA A 192 -7.27 18.83 13.09
N LEU A 193 -7.34 19.31 11.85
CA LEU A 193 -8.61 19.66 11.19
C LEU A 193 -9.54 18.44 11.03
N ALA A 194 -8.98 17.26 10.71
CA ALA A 194 -9.73 16.02 10.65
C ALA A 194 -10.29 15.62 12.02
N SER A 195 -9.47 15.73 13.06
CA SER A 195 -9.86 15.47 14.45
C SER A 195 -10.98 16.41 14.90
N ASP A 196 -10.88 17.71 14.60
CA ASP A 196 -11.92 18.70 14.88
C ASP A 196 -13.22 18.39 14.14
N ARG A 197 -13.15 17.85 12.92
CA ARG A 197 -14.32 17.46 12.14
C ARG A 197 -15.03 16.25 12.76
N ILE A 198 -14.28 15.23 13.20
CA ILE A 198 -14.83 14.09 13.95
C ILE A 198 -15.45 14.55 15.27
N GLN A 199 -14.77 15.44 15.98
CA GLN A 199 -15.27 15.97 17.25
C GLN A 199 -16.60 16.74 17.07
N ARG A 200 -16.71 17.57 16.02
CA ARG A 200 -17.97 18.25 15.69
C ARG A 200 -19.10 17.27 15.38
N LEU A 201 -18.79 16.22 14.60
CA LEU A 201 -19.77 15.17 14.31
C LEU A 201 -20.23 14.47 15.60
N TYR A 202 -19.27 14.07 16.44
CA TYR A 202 -19.53 13.48 17.76
C TYR A 202 -20.48 14.36 18.60
N GLU A 203 -20.15 15.64 18.78
CA GLU A 203 -20.92 16.59 19.55
C GLU A 203 -22.35 16.77 19.01
N CYS A 204 -22.52 16.79 17.69
CA CYS A 204 -23.84 16.89 17.07
C CYS A 204 -24.68 15.63 17.27
N ILE A 205 -24.09 14.45 17.16
CA ILE A 205 -24.76 13.17 17.45
C ILE A 205 -25.19 13.12 18.92
N ASP A 206 -24.28 13.50 19.83
CA ASP A 206 -24.59 13.53 21.28
C ASP A 206 -25.72 14.49 21.63
N LEU A 207 -25.72 15.67 21.03
CA LEU A 207 -26.81 16.65 21.19
C LEU A 207 -28.17 16.08 20.74
N VAL A 208 -28.23 15.39 19.61
CA VAL A 208 -29.47 14.74 19.13
C VAL A 208 -29.92 13.67 20.12
N LYS A 209 -28.99 12.81 20.57
CA LYS A 209 -29.31 11.75 21.56
C LYS A 209 -29.83 12.31 22.87
N GLU A 210 -29.19 13.35 23.41
CA GLU A 210 -29.64 14.00 24.64
C GLU A 210 -31.01 14.71 24.49
N ALA A 211 -31.24 15.39 23.37
CA ALA A 211 -32.54 16.02 23.08
C ALA A 211 -33.65 14.98 22.97
N HIS A 212 -33.38 13.86 22.29
CA HIS A 212 -34.36 12.77 22.16
C HIS A 212 -34.68 12.10 23.48
N LYS A 213 -33.67 11.82 24.32
CA LYS A 213 -33.84 11.26 25.67
C LYS A 213 -34.68 12.14 26.56
N ASN A 214 -34.52 13.46 26.46
CA ASN A 214 -35.26 14.43 27.27
C ASN A 214 -36.67 14.74 26.74
N GLY A 215 -36.91 14.55 25.43
CA GLY A 215 -38.18 14.91 24.77
C GLY A 215 -39.19 13.77 24.58
N THR A 216 -38.71 12.52 24.65
CA THR A 216 -39.54 11.33 24.41
C THR A 216 -39.27 10.26 25.47
N ASN A 217 -40.28 9.43 25.77
CA ASN A 217 -40.09 8.24 26.63
C ASN A 217 -39.36 7.09 25.91
N SER A 218 -38.93 7.28 24.68
CA SER A 218 -38.16 6.33 23.86
C SER A 218 -36.70 6.72 23.86
N THR A 219 -35.81 5.76 24.07
CA THR A 219 -34.35 5.95 23.97
C THR A 219 -33.79 5.57 22.60
N SER A 220 -34.64 5.12 21.67
CA SER A 220 -34.21 4.62 20.35
C SER A 220 -34.63 5.59 19.24
N LEU A 221 -33.65 6.08 18.52
CA LEU A 221 -33.78 6.86 17.28
C LEU A 221 -33.78 5.95 16.06
N THR A 222 -34.50 6.33 15.01
CA THR A 222 -34.30 5.78 13.68
C THR A 222 -33.22 6.59 12.94
N ASN A 223 -32.63 6.01 11.89
CA ASN A 223 -31.63 6.71 11.09
C ASN A 223 -32.18 7.97 10.42
N ASP A 224 -33.44 7.91 9.93
CA ASP A 224 -34.13 9.08 9.35
C ASP A 224 -34.32 10.19 10.37
N GLN A 225 -34.66 9.85 11.62
CA GLN A 225 -34.80 10.83 12.70
C GLN A 225 -33.43 11.48 13.02
N MET A 226 -32.36 10.68 13.14
CA MET A 226 -31.02 11.21 13.36
C MET A 226 -30.62 12.19 12.26
N ILE A 227 -30.79 11.81 10.99
CA ILE A 227 -30.51 12.68 9.85
C ILE A 227 -31.34 13.97 9.87
N ALA A 228 -32.62 13.89 10.20
CA ALA A 228 -33.48 15.07 10.28
C ALA A 228 -32.99 16.05 11.36
N GLU A 229 -32.71 15.56 12.55
CA GLU A 229 -32.22 16.38 13.68
C GLU A 229 -30.80 16.96 13.38
N LEU A 230 -29.90 16.17 12.81
CA LEU A 230 -28.61 16.67 12.37
C LEU A 230 -28.75 17.75 11.30
N THR A 231 -29.73 17.62 10.39
CA THR A 231 -30.01 18.64 9.37
C THR A 231 -30.47 19.94 10.02
N GLU A 232 -31.30 19.89 11.07
CA GLU A 232 -31.73 21.07 11.80
C GLU A 232 -30.56 21.76 12.51
N ILE A 233 -29.70 20.99 13.20
CA ILE A 233 -28.46 21.49 13.83
C ILE A 233 -27.55 22.13 12.81
N MET A 234 -27.32 21.49 11.66
CA MET A 234 -26.52 22.01 10.57
C MET A 234 -27.06 23.37 10.09
N ASN A 235 -28.37 23.47 9.79
CA ASN A 235 -29.01 24.70 9.31
C ASN A 235 -28.93 25.86 10.30
N GLN A 236 -28.92 25.55 11.60
CA GLN A 236 -28.79 26.55 12.65
C GLN A 236 -27.34 27.02 12.82
N ARG A 237 -26.38 26.10 12.83
CA ARG A 237 -24.96 26.38 13.17
C ARG A 237 -24.15 26.89 11.99
N VAL A 238 -24.42 26.45 10.76
CA VAL A 238 -23.72 26.88 9.56
C VAL A 238 -23.74 28.41 9.35
N LYS A 239 -24.73 29.09 9.91
CA LYS A 239 -24.83 30.56 9.87
C LYS A 239 -23.72 31.27 10.64
N TYR A 240 -23.10 30.59 11.57
CA TYR A 240 -22.05 31.12 12.44
C TYR A 240 -20.69 30.47 12.18
N ASP A 241 -20.71 29.22 11.68
CA ASP A 241 -19.51 28.46 11.39
C ASP A 241 -19.77 27.51 10.21
N GLU A 242 -19.16 27.77 9.07
CA GLU A 242 -19.31 26.99 7.83
C GLU A 242 -18.84 25.53 8.01
N ALA A 243 -17.97 25.26 8.99
CA ALA A 243 -17.48 23.91 9.28
C ALA A 243 -18.61 22.91 9.64
N TYR A 244 -19.80 23.39 10.02
CA TYR A 244 -20.97 22.53 10.26
C TYR A 244 -21.71 22.11 8.97
N SER A 245 -21.37 22.65 7.80
CA SER A 245 -22.05 22.35 6.53
C SER A 245 -21.97 20.90 6.09
N THR A 246 -21.04 20.13 6.60
CA THR A 246 -20.78 18.73 6.20
C THR A 246 -21.34 17.69 7.18
N ILE A 247 -21.89 18.07 8.32
CA ILE A 247 -22.26 17.16 9.41
C ILE A 247 -23.18 16.01 8.96
N VAL A 248 -24.15 16.27 8.12
CA VAL A 248 -25.09 15.24 7.62
C VAL A 248 -24.39 14.26 6.69
N ASP A 249 -23.52 14.76 5.84
CA ASP A 249 -22.76 13.91 4.90
C ASP A 249 -21.68 13.12 5.62
N ASP A 250 -21.06 13.71 6.64
CA ASP A 250 -20.08 13.03 7.50
C ASP A 250 -20.73 11.89 8.29
N TYR A 251 -21.94 12.09 8.78
CA TYR A 251 -22.72 11.05 9.44
C TYR A 251 -23.07 9.90 8.49
N LYS A 252 -23.55 10.19 7.28
CA LYS A 252 -23.85 9.16 6.27
C LYS A 252 -22.60 8.41 5.82
N LEU A 253 -21.48 9.10 5.76
CA LEU A 253 -20.20 8.49 5.44
C LEU A 253 -19.75 7.52 6.54
N ALA A 254 -19.91 7.90 7.80
CA ALA A 254 -19.62 7.04 8.95
C ALA A 254 -20.48 5.77 8.94
N ASP A 255 -21.78 5.90 8.67
CA ASP A 255 -22.73 4.79 8.50
C ASP A 255 -22.25 3.82 7.39
N THR A 256 -21.88 4.38 6.24
CA THR A 256 -21.39 3.61 5.09
C THR A 256 -20.07 2.88 5.40
N TYR A 257 -19.13 3.56 6.07
CA TYR A 257 -17.83 2.97 6.42
C TYR A 257 -17.98 1.85 7.44
N PHE A 258 -18.84 2.03 8.42
CA PHE A 258 -19.11 1.00 9.41
C PHE A 258 -19.76 -0.25 8.79
N LEU A 259 -20.73 -0.07 7.90
CA LEU A 259 -21.32 -1.20 7.17
C LEU A 259 -20.27 -1.95 6.34
N ARG A 260 -19.38 -1.23 5.66
CA ARG A 260 -18.27 -1.82 4.89
C ARG A 260 -17.28 -2.56 5.79
N GLU A 261 -16.98 -2.00 6.97
CA GLU A 261 -16.13 -2.64 7.98
C GLU A 261 -16.71 -3.99 8.40
N LEU A 262 -17.98 -4.04 8.78
CA LEU A 262 -18.67 -5.28 9.16
C LEU A 262 -18.72 -6.32 8.02
N GLN A 263 -18.90 -5.89 6.77
CA GLN A 263 -18.84 -6.77 5.60
C GLN A 263 -17.46 -7.39 5.41
N GLN A 264 -16.41 -6.61 5.63
CA GLN A 264 -15.03 -7.10 5.57
C GLN A 264 -14.74 -8.07 6.71
N ASP A 265 -15.19 -7.76 7.92
CA ASP A 265 -14.97 -8.60 9.10
C ASP A 265 -15.72 -9.91 9.00
N TYR A 266 -16.93 -9.91 8.42
CA TYR A 266 -17.61 -11.17 8.09
C TYR A 266 -16.81 -11.99 7.05
N THR A 267 -16.26 -11.31 6.05
CA THR A 267 -15.43 -11.99 5.02
C THR A 267 -14.19 -12.61 5.63
N ASN A 268 -13.54 -11.92 6.56
CA ASN A 268 -12.36 -12.39 7.27
C ASN A 268 -12.68 -13.58 8.20
N ALA A 269 -13.87 -13.61 8.79
CA ALA A 269 -14.30 -14.68 9.66
C ALA A 269 -14.71 -15.98 8.93
N LYS A 270 -14.90 -15.94 7.59
CA LYS A 270 -15.28 -17.13 6.81
C LYS A 270 -14.22 -18.22 6.91
N GLY A 271 -14.66 -19.42 7.28
CA GLY A 271 -13.81 -20.60 7.42
C GLY A 271 -13.05 -20.74 8.74
N THR A 272 -13.12 -19.75 9.64
CA THR A 272 -12.36 -19.74 10.92
C THR A 272 -13.13 -20.33 12.11
N ALA A 273 -14.40 -20.73 11.93
CA ALA A 273 -15.25 -21.20 13.01
C ALA A 273 -14.66 -22.35 13.87
N GLN A 274 -13.83 -23.20 13.27
CA GLN A 274 -13.22 -24.34 13.97
C GLN A 274 -11.85 -24.04 14.58
N ASP A 275 -11.31 -22.84 14.39
CA ASP A 275 -10.00 -22.43 14.90
C ASP A 275 -10.07 -22.10 16.38
N GLU A 276 -11.22 -21.60 16.84
CA GLU A 276 -11.50 -21.38 18.27
C GLU A 276 -11.89 -22.69 18.96
N VAL A 277 -10.95 -23.26 19.70
CA VAL A 277 -11.08 -24.60 20.31
C VAL A 277 -11.07 -24.50 21.82
N HIS A 278 -12.16 -24.91 22.43
CA HIS A 278 -12.30 -25.05 23.89
C HIS A 278 -12.52 -26.49 24.30
N THR A 279 -12.58 -26.74 25.61
CA THR A 279 -12.81 -28.08 26.16
C THR A 279 -13.95 -28.03 27.15
N ASP A 280 -14.96 -28.91 26.99
CA ASP A 280 -16.09 -29.01 27.90
C ASP A 280 -15.71 -29.69 29.25
N LYS A 281 -16.66 -29.78 30.19
CA LYS A 281 -16.49 -30.42 31.51
C LYS A 281 -16.07 -31.90 31.44
N ASN A 282 -16.31 -32.53 30.30
CA ASN A 282 -16.02 -33.96 30.09
C ASN A 282 -14.72 -34.18 29.31
N GLY A 283 -14.01 -33.10 28.94
CA GLY A 283 -12.78 -33.19 28.15
C GLY A 283 -13.01 -33.27 26.65
N ASN A 284 -14.25 -33.04 26.15
CA ASN A 284 -14.53 -33.02 24.71
C ASN A 284 -14.22 -31.66 24.11
N LYS A 285 -13.73 -31.70 22.87
CA LYS A 285 -13.49 -30.51 22.07
C LYS A 285 -14.82 -29.81 21.74
N VAL A 286 -14.88 -28.51 21.96
CA VAL A 286 -16.00 -27.63 21.60
C VAL A 286 -15.49 -26.54 20.68
N THR A 287 -16.11 -26.38 19.51
CA THR A 287 -15.77 -25.37 18.50
C THR A 287 -17.06 -24.70 18.00
N LEU A 288 -16.92 -23.55 17.37
CA LEU A 288 -17.99 -22.95 16.57
C LEU A 288 -18.18 -23.77 15.28
N THR A 289 -19.30 -23.59 14.60
CA THR A 289 -19.72 -24.47 13.48
C THR A 289 -20.05 -23.71 12.19
N THR A 290 -20.29 -22.41 12.29
CA THR A 290 -20.70 -21.57 11.14
C THR A 290 -19.82 -20.32 11.03
N ASP A 291 -19.70 -19.77 9.82
CA ASP A 291 -19.02 -18.50 9.57
C ASP A 291 -19.67 -17.34 10.33
N THR A 292 -20.99 -17.40 10.50
CA THR A 292 -21.73 -16.41 11.30
C THR A 292 -21.33 -16.45 12.77
N GLU A 293 -21.13 -17.63 13.34
CA GLU A 293 -20.63 -17.76 14.72
C GLU A 293 -19.21 -17.20 14.85
N ALA A 294 -18.32 -17.47 13.87
CA ALA A 294 -16.97 -16.92 13.85
C ALA A 294 -16.99 -15.38 13.78
N PHE A 295 -17.79 -14.83 12.91
CA PHE A 295 -18.00 -13.38 12.82
C PHE A 295 -18.54 -12.79 14.13
N LEU A 296 -19.59 -13.36 14.71
CA LEU A 296 -20.16 -12.88 15.97
C LEU A 296 -19.20 -13.00 17.15
N LEU A 297 -18.31 -14.00 17.14
CA LEU A 297 -17.21 -14.11 18.11
C LEU A 297 -16.20 -12.98 17.93
N ALA A 298 -15.76 -12.73 16.69
CA ALA A 298 -14.82 -11.65 16.38
C ALA A 298 -15.35 -10.28 16.80
N GLU A 299 -16.66 -10.06 16.62
CA GLU A 299 -17.34 -8.82 17.02
C GLU A 299 -17.74 -8.77 18.51
N GLY A 300 -17.38 -9.81 19.30
CA GLY A 300 -17.64 -9.85 20.74
C GLY A 300 -19.09 -10.17 21.13
N PHE A 301 -19.93 -10.62 20.20
CA PHE A 301 -21.32 -11.04 20.47
C PHE A 301 -21.44 -12.53 20.84
N ILE A 302 -20.38 -13.28 20.69
CA ILE A 302 -20.19 -14.63 21.26
C ILE A 302 -18.96 -14.58 22.15
N THR A 303 -19.06 -15.22 23.32
CA THR A 303 -17.96 -15.34 24.27
C THR A 303 -17.90 -16.74 24.83
N TRP A 304 -16.71 -17.22 25.19
CA TRP A 304 -16.57 -18.49 25.91
C TRP A 304 -16.75 -18.27 27.41
N ASN A 305 -17.72 -18.98 28.02
CA ASN A 305 -17.91 -18.97 29.47
C ASN A 305 -17.11 -20.11 30.12
N GLU A 306 -16.00 -19.78 30.76
CA GLU A 306 -15.12 -20.75 31.43
C GLU A 306 -15.78 -21.49 32.62
N LYS A 307 -16.78 -20.90 33.25
CA LYS A 307 -17.50 -21.51 34.39
C LYS A 307 -18.53 -22.52 33.93
N GLU A 308 -19.22 -22.20 32.84
CA GLU A 308 -20.29 -23.03 32.28
C GLU A 308 -19.75 -23.98 31.20
N TYR A 309 -18.51 -23.74 30.69
CA TYR A 309 -17.87 -24.51 29.62
C TYR A 309 -18.68 -24.55 28.33
N LYS A 310 -19.20 -23.39 27.92
CA LYS A 310 -20.00 -23.22 26.72
C LYS A 310 -19.81 -21.84 26.09
N PHE A 311 -20.12 -21.71 24.81
CA PHE A 311 -20.29 -20.41 24.18
C PHE A 311 -21.59 -19.75 24.64
N GLU A 312 -21.53 -18.44 24.89
CA GLU A 312 -22.66 -17.59 25.22
C GLU A 312 -22.93 -16.63 24.09
N TYR A 313 -24.19 -16.51 23.69
CA TYR A 313 -24.66 -15.72 22.55
C TYR A 313 -25.43 -14.52 23.06
N SER A 314 -24.81 -13.34 23.08
CA SER A 314 -25.47 -12.10 23.57
C SER A 314 -26.67 -11.68 22.74
N LEU A 315 -26.74 -12.07 21.46
CA LEU A 315 -27.86 -11.86 20.55
C LEU A 315 -28.86 -13.05 20.54
N GLY A 316 -28.65 -14.03 21.44
CA GLY A 316 -29.47 -15.23 21.58
C GLY A 316 -29.00 -16.40 20.70
N GLU A 317 -29.29 -17.62 21.12
CA GLU A 317 -28.90 -18.88 20.47
C GLU A 317 -29.32 -18.99 18.99
N ALA A 318 -30.39 -18.29 18.59
CA ALA A 318 -30.86 -18.28 17.20
C ALA A 318 -29.86 -17.59 16.25
N SER A 319 -28.99 -16.73 16.78
CA SER A 319 -28.02 -15.95 15.99
C SER A 319 -26.99 -16.83 15.25
N LYS A 320 -26.69 -18.02 15.76
CA LYS A 320 -25.78 -18.97 15.10
C LYS A 320 -26.23 -19.44 13.71
N ASN A 321 -27.53 -19.34 13.42
CA ASN A 321 -28.14 -19.75 12.15
C ASN A 321 -28.51 -18.57 11.24
N TRP A 322 -28.10 -17.35 11.59
CA TRP A 322 -28.36 -16.19 10.76
C TRP A 322 -27.61 -16.26 9.43
N THR A 323 -28.20 -15.66 8.41
CA THR A 323 -27.48 -15.44 7.15
C THR A 323 -26.44 -14.32 7.34
N GLU A 324 -25.45 -14.27 6.47
CA GLU A 324 -24.45 -13.20 6.40
C GLU A 324 -25.11 -11.81 6.46
N GLU A 325 -26.01 -11.54 5.53
CA GLU A 325 -26.72 -10.29 5.43
C GLU A 325 -27.47 -9.93 6.73
N TYR A 326 -28.14 -10.92 7.33
CA TYR A 326 -28.88 -10.69 8.56
C TYR A 326 -27.96 -10.41 9.75
N ALA A 327 -26.85 -11.14 9.87
CA ALA A 327 -25.88 -10.95 10.95
C ALA A 327 -25.23 -9.56 10.87
N ILE A 328 -24.77 -9.16 9.69
CA ILE A 328 -24.19 -7.83 9.45
C ILE A 328 -25.20 -6.74 9.79
N ASN A 329 -26.43 -6.82 9.26
CA ASN A 329 -27.47 -5.82 9.52
C ASN A 329 -27.92 -5.78 10.98
N ALA A 330 -27.91 -6.89 11.69
CA ALA A 330 -28.25 -6.94 13.11
C ALA A 330 -27.20 -6.20 13.97
N ILE A 331 -25.92 -6.41 13.70
CA ILE A 331 -24.85 -5.67 14.38
C ILE A 331 -24.90 -4.20 13.98
N HIS A 332 -24.94 -3.90 12.69
CA HIS A 332 -25.04 -2.51 12.22
C HIS A 332 -26.17 -1.76 12.93
N SER A 333 -27.39 -2.32 12.94
CA SER A 333 -28.56 -1.70 13.59
C SER A 333 -28.44 -1.62 15.11
N SER A 334 -27.54 -2.36 15.74
CA SER A 334 -27.31 -2.25 17.20
C SER A 334 -26.43 -1.04 17.55
N PHE A 335 -25.71 -0.49 16.58
CA PHE A 335 -24.86 0.69 16.74
C PHE A 335 -25.46 1.94 16.08
N PHE A 336 -25.90 1.86 14.82
CA PHE A 336 -26.48 3.00 14.12
C PHE A 336 -28.01 3.01 14.22
N PRO A 337 -28.58 4.17 14.54
CA PRO A 337 -27.95 5.45 14.87
C PRO A 337 -27.56 5.63 16.34
N ASN A 338 -28.01 4.77 17.24
CA ASN A 338 -28.08 5.04 18.69
C ASN A 338 -26.72 5.03 19.40
N LYS A 339 -25.71 4.41 18.80
CA LYS A 339 -24.31 4.35 19.25
C LYS A 339 -23.31 4.77 18.16
N ALA A 340 -23.75 5.61 17.23
CA ALA A 340 -22.91 6.12 16.16
C ALA A 340 -21.66 6.87 16.68
N ASP A 341 -21.79 7.53 17.85
CA ASP A 341 -20.69 8.14 18.58
C ASP A 341 -19.60 7.14 19.00
N GLU A 342 -19.97 5.93 19.43
CA GLU A 342 -19.03 4.86 19.77
C GLU A 342 -18.28 4.39 18.50
N VAL A 343 -18.96 4.30 17.36
CA VAL A 343 -18.38 3.86 16.09
C VAL A 343 -17.34 4.86 15.56
N ILE A 344 -17.72 6.16 15.52
CA ILE A 344 -16.81 7.21 14.98
C ILE A 344 -15.60 7.51 15.87
N THR A 345 -15.54 6.94 17.07
CA THR A 345 -14.43 7.14 18.02
C THR A 345 -13.67 5.87 18.37
N GLY A 346 -14.26 4.70 18.16
CA GLY A 346 -13.71 3.44 18.69
C GLY A 346 -13.47 2.33 17.69
N TRP A 347 -14.10 2.36 16.52
CA TRP A 347 -13.99 1.33 15.49
C TRP A 347 -12.93 1.71 14.43
N ARG A 348 -12.59 0.79 13.51
CA ARG A 348 -11.73 1.08 12.35
C ARG A 348 -12.28 2.24 11.52
N THR A 349 -13.61 2.37 11.45
CA THR A 349 -14.33 3.51 10.90
C THR A 349 -13.77 4.86 11.38
N ALA A 350 -13.35 4.98 12.64
CA ALA A 350 -12.75 6.22 13.17
C ALA A 350 -11.45 6.57 12.42
N THR A 351 -10.60 5.58 12.15
CA THR A 351 -9.35 5.76 11.40
C THR A 351 -9.62 6.09 9.94
N ASP A 352 -10.59 5.42 9.32
CA ASP A 352 -10.98 5.66 7.93
C ASP A 352 -11.53 7.07 7.75
N LEU A 353 -12.40 7.53 8.65
CA LEU A 353 -12.93 8.90 8.66
C LEU A 353 -11.83 9.93 8.86
N HIS A 354 -10.93 9.72 9.82
CA HIS A 354 -9.82 10.62 10.08
C HIS A 354 -8.93 10.77 8.84
N THR A 355 -8.57 9.65 8.22
CA THR A 355 -7.76 9.62 7.01
C THR A 355 -8.45 10.38 5.88
N TYR A 356 -9.73 10.13 5.67
CA TYR A 356 -10.50 10.78 4.61
C TYR A 356 -10.71 12.28 4.87
N PHE A 357 -10.96 12.68 6.10
CA PHE A 357 -11.13 14.11 6.44
C PHE A 357 -9.81 14.88 6.35
N SER A 358 -8.71 14.30 6.84
CA SER A 358 -7.37 14.90 6.63
C SER A 358 -7.10 15.13 5.15
N TYR A 359 -7.48 14.16 4.32
CA TYR A 359 -7.38 14.29 2.88
C TYR A 359 -8.28 15.40 2.30
N LEU A 360 -9.55 15.50 2.69
CA LEU A 360 -10.44 16.56 2.20
C LEU A 360 -9.92 17.97 2.54
N GLU A 361 -9.36 18.14 3.71
CA GLU A 361 -8.75 19.41 4.11
C GLU A 361 -7.47 19.71 3.31
N LYS A 362 -6.64 18.69 3.00
CA LYS A 362 -5.52 18.82 2.05
C LYS A 362 -6.00 19.22 0.65
N GLN A 363 -7.06 18.62 0.15
CA GLN A 363 -7.64 18.98 -1.16
C GLN A 363 -8.11 20.42 -1.21
N LYS A 364 -8.80 20.91 -0.18
CA LYS A 364 -9.21 22.32 -0.10
C LYS A 364 -7.98 23.24 -0.13
N HIS A 365 -6.94 22.89 0.60
CA HIS A 365 -5.67 23.61 0.61
C HIS A 365 -5.08 23.67 -0.81
N PHE A 366 -4.91 22.54 -1.49
CA PHE A 366 -4.34 22.49 -2.83
C PHE A 366 -5.22 23.19 -3.88
N ALA A 367 -6.55 23.11 -3.76
CA ALA A 367 -7.47 23.80 -4.66
C ALA A 367 -7.41 25.34 -4.53
N SER A 368 -7.02 25.85 -3.36
CA SER A 368 -6.87 27.27 -3.07
C SER A 368 -5.44 27.80 -3.28
N THR A 369 -4.48 26.90 -3.48
CA THR A 369 -3.06 27.23 -3.64
C THR A 369 -2.64 26.99 -5.09
N ASP A 370 -1.98 27.98 -5.72
CA ASP A 370 -1.39 27.77 -7.03
C ASP A 370 -0.33 26.66 -6.94
N THR A 371 -0.41 25.66 -7.85
CA THR A 371 0.58 24.59 -7.91
C THR A 371 1.88 25.13 -8.50
N HIS A 372 2.86 25.39 -7.66
CA HIS A 372 4.16 25.92 -8.05
C HIS A 372 5.20 24.83 -8.31
N TYR A 373 5.08 23.71 -7.59
CA TYR A 373 6.02 22.59 -7.65
C TYR A 373 5.36 21.38 -8.32
N THR A 374 5.58 21.21 -9.61
CA THR A 374 5.03 20.09 -10.41
C THR A 374 5.93 18.86 -10.42
N SER A 375 7.16 18.99 -9.88
CA SER A 375 8.13 17.92 -9.79
C SER A 375 9.05 18.09 -8.58
N ILE A 376 9.70 16.99 -8.18
CA ILE A 376 10.70 16.96 -7.12
C ILE A 376 12.05 17.24 -7.75
N SER A 377 12.68 18.39 -7.42
CA SER A 377 13.88 18.86 -8.09
C SER A 377 15.10 17.93 -7.98
N GLY A 378 15.13 17.11 -6.93
CA GLY A 378 16.15 16.08 -6.72
C GLY A 378 15.92 14.78 -7.49
N ILE A 379 14.81 14.62 -8.23
CA ILE A 379 14.54 13.43 -9.06
C ILE A 379 14.57 13.83 -10.52
N LYS A 380 15.43 13.18 -11.32
CA LYS A 380 15.63 13.53 -12.74
C LYS A 380 15.83 12.29 -13.61
N TYR A 381 15.33 12.35 -14.83
CA TYR A 381 15.80 11.52 -15.93
C TYR A 381 17.11 12.16 -16.42
N ALA A 382 18.24 11.70 -15.87
CA ALA A 382 19.49 12.44 -15.90
C ALA A 382 20.06 12.63 -17.30
N ASN A 383 19.96 11.62 -18.18
CA ASN A 383 20.49 11.69 -19.54
C ASN A 383 19.42 11.95 -20.62
N MET A 384 18.28 12.50 -20.26
CA MET A 384 17.21 12.79 -21.22
C MET A 384 17.63 13.82 -22.30
N ASN A 385 18.42 14.82 -21.92
CA ASN A 385 18.82 15.90 -22.82
C ASN A 385 20.32 15.91 -23.15
N GLU A 386 21.16 15.40 -22.25
CA GLU A 386 22.62 15.41 -22.38
C GLU A 386 23.20 14.09 -21.86
N PRO A 387 24.32 13.63 -22.42
CA PRO A 387 25.01 12.44 -21.93
C PRO A 387 25.43 12.57 -20.46
N VAL A 388 25.39 11.45 -19.73
CA VAL A 388 25.76 11.39 -18.31
C VAL A 388 26.78 10.30 -18.07
N THR A 389 27.79 10.62 -17.27
CA THR A 389 28.80 9.64 -16.86
C THR A 389 28.44 9.00 -15.53
N VAL A 390 28.48 7.66 -15.45
CA VAL A 390 28.35 6.86 -14.23
C VAL A 390 29.55 5.90 -14.18
N ASN A 391 30.28 5.89 -13.09
CA ASN A 391 31.49 5.06 -12.89
C ASN A 391 32.49 5.12 -14.06
N GLY A 392 32.65 6.30 -14.70
CA GLY A 392 33.55 6.51 -15.82
C GLY A 392 33.01 6.07 -17.19
N VAL A 393 31.80 5.55 -17.28
CA VAL A 393 31.12 5.19 -18.53
C VAL A 393 30.11 6.28 -18.89
N GLU A 394 30.16 6.74 -20.16
CA GLU A 394 29.19 7.72 -20.69
C GLU A 394 27.94 7.02 -21.20
N TYR A 395 26.77 7.49 -20.75
CA TYR A 395 25.46 7.00 -21.12
C TYR A 395 24.70 8.06 -21.92
N LEU A 396 24.40 7.74 -23.17
CA LEU A 396 23.61 8.58 -24.07
C LEU A 396 22.12 8.33 -23.84
N VAL A 397 21.29 9.31 -24.21
CA VAL A 397 19.85 9.15 -24.24
C VAL A 397 19.47 8.01 -25.21
N PRO A 398 18.66 7.04 -24.78
CA PRO A 398 18.27 5.95 -25.66
C PRO A 398 17.20 6.41 -26.68
N THR A 399 17.21 5.75 -27.84
CA THR A 399 16.11 5.84 -28.79
C THR A 399 15.00 4.88 -28.37
N LEU A 400 13.78 5.38 -28.29
CA LEU A 400 12.61 4.57 -27.92
C LEU A 400 11.75 4.28 -29.15
N ASP A 401 11.09 3.11 -29.17
CA ASP A 401 10.05 2.80 -30.15
C ASP A 401 8.69 3.44 -29.78
N GLU A 402 7.68 3.17 -30.56
CA GLU A 402 6.31 3.66 -30.34
C GLU A 402 5.67 3.15 -29.03
N ASN A 403 6.19 2.08 -28.45
CA ASN A 403 5.76 1.49 -27.19
C ASN A 403 6.61 1.96 -25.99
N GLY A 404 7.65 2.77 -26.24
CA GLY A 404 8.57 3.27 -25.24
C GLY A 404 9.71 2.33 -24.90
N ALA A 405 9.93 1.24 -25.66
CA ALA A 405 11.06 0.34 -25.45
C ALA A 405 12.35 0.90 -26.09
N VAL A 406 13.47 0.70 -25.41
CA VAL A 406 14.80 1.10 -25.93
C VAL A 406 15.16 0.26 -27.15
N THR A 407 15.52 0.92 -28.26
CA THR A 407 15.84 0.28 -29.56
C THR A 407 17.32 0.30 -29.94
N ASP A 408 18.13 1.07 -29.23
CA ASP A 408 19.57 1.15 -29.39
C ASP A 408 20.31 0.51 -28.19
N GLY A 409 21.62 0.58 -28.19
CA GLY A 409 22.44 0.04 -27.09
C GLY A 409 22.60 0.99 -25.90
N ASN A 410 21.86 2.11 -25.86
CA ASN A 410 21.94 3.11 -24.81
C ASN A 410 21.04 2.76 -23.63
N TYR A 411 21.27 3.42 -22.48
CA TYR A 411 20.60 3.14 -21.21
C TYR A 411 20.00 4.40 -20.61
N GLU A 412 18.85 4.28 -20.00
CA GLU A 412 18.21 5.33 -19.22
C GLU A 412 18.93 5.49 -17.87
N VAL A 413 19.12 6.74 -17.41
CA VAL A 413 19.77 7.03 -16.13
C VAL A 413 18.84 7.86 -15.26
N LEU A 414 18.43 7.30 -14.11
CA LEU A 414 17.74 8.00 -13.05
C LEU A 414 18.75 8.68 -12.14
N GLU A 415 18.53 9.95 -11.81
CA GLU A 415 19.28 10.66 -10.77
C GLU A 415 18.37 10.98 -9.58
N ILE A 416 18.82 10.64 -8.37
CA ILE A 416 18.17 11.06 -7.12
C ILE A 416 19.20 11.79 -6.26
N THR A 417 18.90 13.02 -5.88
CA THR A 417 19.73 13.82 -4.99
C THR A 417 19.03 13.98 -3.65
N ILE A 418 19.74 13.65 -2.58
CA ILE A 418 19.26 13.83 -1.19
C ILE A 418 20.05 14.93 -0.51
N GLU A 419 19.44 15.56 0.50
CA GLU A 419 20.12 16.46 1.41
C GLU A 419 21.03 15.64 2.33
N LYS A 420 22.23 16.17 2.60
CA LYS A 420 23.19 15.56 3.52
C LYS A 420 23.69 14.16 3.10
N VAL A 421 24.20 13.42 4.07
CA VAL A 421 24.65 12.04 3.95
C VAL A 421 23.71 11.15 4.75
N ASP A 422 23.07 10.21 4.07
CA ASP A 422 22.32 9.14 4.72
C ASP A 422 22.79 7.77 4.20
N PRO A 423 23.57 7.02 4.99
CA PRO A 423 24.05 5.69 4.58
C PRO A 423 22.94 4.67 4.34
N LYS A 424 21.70 4.95 4.80
CA LYS A 424 20.55 4.06 4.63
C LYS A 424 19.68 4.43 3.44
N ALA A 425 19.88 5.61 2.85
CA ALA A 425 19.05 6.09 1.74
C ALA A 425 18.98 5.10 0.57
N ILE A 426 20.09 4.42 0.27
CA ILE A 426 20.16 3.43 -0.82
C ILE A 426 19.10 2.34 -0.69
N TRP A 427 18.74 1.94 0.54
CA TRP A 427 17.71 0.93 0.78
C TRP A 427 16.30 1.45 0.54
N ASN A 428 16.06 2.74 0.71
CA ASN A 428 14.80 3.37 0.38
C ASN A 428 14.58 3.44 -1.14
N PHE A 429 15.67 3.35 -1.93
CA PHE A 429 15.62 3.30 -3.39
C PHE A 429 15.45 1.88 -3.95
N ALA A 430 15.37 0.86 -3.11
CA ALA A 430 15.10 -0.53 -3.53
C ALA A 430 13.59 -0.82 -3.70
N PHE A 431 12.77 0.21 -3.93
CA PHE A 431 11.33 0.06 -4.10
C PHE A 431 10.97 -0.81 -5.31
N THR A 432 9.82 -1.43 -5.26
CA THR A 432 9.25 -2.24 -6.35
C THR A 432 8.85 -1.36 -7.53
N VAL A 433 9.08 -1.84 -8.76
CA VAL A 433 8.66 -1.15 -9.98
C VAL A 433 7.46 -1.85 -10.60
N ALA A 434 6.29 -1.28 -10.40
CA ALA A 434 5.02 -1.75 -10.92
C ALA A 434 4.65 -1.03 -12.24
N PRO A 435 3.95 -1.69 -13.18
CA PRO A 435 3.64 -1.12 -14.50
C PRO A 435 2.63 0.04 -14.41
N GLN A 436 3.02 1.23 -14.90
CA GLN A 436 2.19 2.42 -14.95
C GLN A 436 0.88 2.18 -15.74
N HIS A 437 0.99 1.54 -16.91
CA HIS A 437 -0.17 1.28 -17.78
C HIS A 437 -1.22 0.36 -17.15
N TYR A 438 -0.86 -0.43 -16.13
CA TYR A 438 -1.78 -1.30 -15.40
C TYR A 438 -2.34 -0.61 -14.15
N TYR A 439 -1.47 -0.10 -13.27
CA TYR A 439 -1.90 0.49 -12.00
C TYR A 439 -2.47 1.90 -12.16
N GLY A 440 -2.09 2.62 -13.20
CA GLY A 440 -2.66 3.92 -13.57
C GLY A 440 -3.82 3.85 -14.58
N GLU A 441 -4.28 2.66 -14.97
CA GLU A 441 -5.36 2.52 -15.94
C GLU A 441 -6.67 3.12 -15.41
N GLY A 442 -7.32 3.93 -16.23
CA GLY A 442 -8.54 4.66 -15.87
C GLY A 442 -8.30 6.07 -15.32
N SER A 443 -7.04 6.44 -15.04
CA SER A 443 -6.68 7.82 -14.71
C SER A 443 -6.71 8.73 -15.92
N SER A 444 -7.02 10.00 -15.68
CA SER A 444 -6.85 11.07 -16.66
C SER A 444 -5.40 11.59 -16.75
N ALA A 445 -4.55 11.22 -15.78
CA ALA A 445 -3.16 11.63 -15.74
C ALA A 445 -2.35 10.95 -16.84
N ILE A 446 -1.64 11.76 -17.61
CA ILE A 446 -0.76 11.29 -18.69
C ILE A 446 0.69 11.19 -18.22
N VAL A 447 1.49 10.39 -18.93
CA VAL A 447 2.94 10.39 -18.78
C VAL A 447 3.57 11.22 -19.88
N ASP A 448 4.20 12.32 -19.48
CA ASP A 448 4.95 13.25 -20.34
C ASP A 448 6.10 13.80 -19.48
N ILE A 449 7.22 13.05 -19.48
CA ILE A 449 8.33 13.31 -18.57
C ILE A 449 8.98 14.67 -18.85
N GLU A 450 9.02 15.09 -20.12
CA GLU A 450 9.57 16.39 -20.51
C GLU A 450 8.81 17.57 -19.87
N ASN A 451 7.51 17.38 -19.66
CA ASN A 451 6.63 18.36 -19.02
C ASN A 451 6.29 18.00 -17.55
N ASN A 452 7.12 17.20 -16.88
CA ASN A 452 6.96 16.77 -15.48
C ASN A 452 5.59 16.12 -15.19
N LYS A 453 5.11 15.28 -16.09
CA LYS A 453 3.89 14.51 -15.90
C LYS A 453 4.24 13.03 -15.82
N PHE A 454 3.92 12.40 -14.70
CA PHE A 454 4.38 11.06 -14.37
C PHE A 454 3.23 10.05 -14.26
N GLY A 455 2.04 10.38 -14.77
CA GLY A 455 0.87 9.51 -14.73
C GLY A 455 0.18 9.44 -13.36
N VAL A 456 0.43 10.41 -12.49
CA VAL A 456 -0.15 10.52 -11.14
C VAL A 456 -1.00 11.79 -11.07
N GLU A 457 -2.19 11.69 -10.49
CA GLU A 457 -3.04 12.84 -10.17
C GLU A 457 -2.61 13.39 -8.82
N TYR A 458 -1.83 14.46 -8.85
CA TYR A 458 -1.20 15.06 -7.67
C TYR A 458 -2.19 15.38 -6.56
N GLY A 459 -1.88 14.93 -5.34
CA GLY A 459 -2.63 15.24 -4.13
C GLY A 459 -4.07 14.71 -4.13
N THR A 460 -4.41 13.75 -5.00
CA THR A 460 -5.79 13.28 -5.19
C THR A 460 -6.01 11.92 -4.55
N TYR A 461 -6.84 11.89 -3.51
CA TYR A 461 -7.19 10.64 -2.82
C TYR A 461 -7.98 9.68 -3.72
N ASP A 462 -8.85 10.20 -4.58
CA ASP A 462 -9.61 9.38 -5.52
C ASP A 462 -8.69 8.63 -6.50
N PHE A 463 -7.55 9.23 -6.87
CA PHE A 463 -6.54 8.52 -7.63
C PHE A 463 -5.95 7.36 -6.81
N MET A 464 -5.61 7.59 -5.54
CA MET A 464 -5.02 6.56 -4.67
C MET A 464 -6.01 5.43 -4.35
N THR A 465 -7.27 5.74 -4.08
CA THR A 465 -8.29 4.76 -3.70
C THR A 465 -9.03 4.16 -4.89
N GLY A 466 -9.38 4.97 -5.89
CA GLY A 466 -10.20 4.56 -7.03
C GLY A 466 -9.38 3.98 -8.18
N ILE A 467 -8.16 4.47 -8.41
CA ILE A 467 -7.29 4.03 -9.51
C ILE A 467 -6.25 3.03 -8.99
N ILE A 468 -5.33 3.48 -8.13
CA ILE A 468 -4.23 2.62 -7.64
C ILE A 468 -4.78 1.41 -6.87
N GLN A 469 -5.81 1.58 -6.07
CA GLN A 469 -6.49 0.52 -5.32
C GLN A 469 -7.81 0.06 -5.96
N SER A 470 -7.95 0.17 -7.29
CA SER A 470 -9.13 -0.39 -7.94
C SER A 470 -9.28 -1.90 -7.63
N ALA A 471 -10.50 -2.42 -7.71
CA ALA A 471 -10.79 -3.83 -7.38
C ALA A 471 -9.89 -4.82 -8.13
N ARG A 472 -9.49 -4.52 -9.36
CA ARG A 472 -8.53 -5.32 -10.12
C ARG A 472 -7.13 -5.20 -9.51
N ASN A 473 -6.66 -3.99 -9.24
CA ASN A 473 -5.29 -3.70 -8.80
C ASN A 473 -4.99 -4.24 -7.41
N ILE A 474 -6.01 -4.37 -6.55
CA ILE A 474 -5.85 -4.99 -5.22
C ILE A 474 -5.93 -6.51 -5.26
N LYS A 475 -6.55 -7.12 -6.29
CA LYS A 475 -6.77 -8.58 -6.34
C LYS A 475 -5.80 -9.32 -7.24
N ILE A 476 -5.20 -8.67 -8.23
CA ILE A 476 -4.31 -9.32 -9.20
C ILE A 476 -3.00 -8.53 -9.31
N PRO A 477 -1.89 -9.03 -8.75
CA PRO A 477 -0.60 -8.37 -8.87
C PRO A 477 -0.01 -8.59 -10.28
N VAL A 478 0.44 -7.50 -10.90
CA VAL A 478 1.16 -7.51 -12.18
C VAL A 478 2.51 -6.85 -12.00
N GLY A 479 3.57 -7.49 -12.48
CA GLY A 479 4.92 -6.99 -12.37
C GLY A 479 5.88 -7.70 -13.34
N ALA A 480 7.17 -7.49 -13.13
CA ALA A 480 8.25 -8.05 -13.94
C ALA A 480 8.99 -9.21 -13.25
N GLY A 481 8.39 -9.83 -12.22
CA GLY A 481 9.00 -10.91 -11.47
C GLY A 481 8.99 -12.26 -12.18
N ALA A 482 9.64 -13.26 -11.56
CA ALA A 482 9.81 -14.60 -12.12
C ALA A 482 8.49 -15.37 -12.24
N TYR A 483 7.46 -14.97 -11.53
CA TYR A 483 6.12 -15.57 -11.59
C TYR A 483 5.07 -14.54 -11.96
N LYS A 484 3.98 -15.01 -12.55
CA LYS A 484 2.79 -14.20 -12.83
C LYS A 484 1.54 -14.83 -12.23
N ALA A 485 0.57 -13.99 -11.91
CA ALA A 485 -0.74 -14.42 -11.45
C ALA A 485 -1.42 -15.31 -12.49
N THR A 486 -2.10 -16.37 -12.02
CA THR A 486 -2.89 -17.27 -12.83
C THR A 486 -4.09 -17.76 -12.01
N ASN A 487 -4.86 -18.71 -12.52
CA ASN A 487 -5.92 -19.38 -11.80
C ASN A 487 -5.70 -20.91 -11.76
N LYS A 488 -6.68 -21.64 -11.22
CA LYS A 488 -6.63 -23.09 -11.13
C LYS A 488 -6.39 -23.77 -12.50
N ASP A 489 -6.89 -23.17 -13.57
CA ASP A 489 -6.80 -23.66 -14.94
C ASP A 489 -5.59 -23.12 -15.72
N ASN A 490 -4.69 -22.41 -15.06
CA ASN A 490 -3.46 -21.80 -15.58
C ASN A 490 -3.69 -20.75 -16.68
N SER A 491 -4.80 -19.99 -16.60
CA SER A 491 -5.09 -18.87 -17.49
C SER A 491 -4.02 -17.78 -17.39
N ASP A 492 -3.72 -17.12 -18.50
CA ASP A 492 -2.86 -15.92 -18.53
C ASP A 492 -3.58 -14.66 -18.03
N THR A 493 -4.91 -14.72 -17.96
CA THR A 493 -5.77 -13.61 -17.58
C THR A 493 -6.73 -14.07 -16.47
N PRO A 494 -6.23 -14.27 -15.24
CA PRO A 494 -7.10 -14.61 -14.11
C PRO A 494 -8.07 -13.45 -13.82
N SER A 495 -9.25 -13.80 -13.31
CA SER A 495 -10.21 -12.82 -12.83
C SER A 495 -9.92 -12.43 -11.37
N THR A 496 -10.55 -11.36 -10.90
CA THR A 496 -10.43 -10.90 -9.50
C THR A 496 -10.97 -11.90 -8.47
N THR A 497 -11.68 -12.95 -8.93
CA THR A 497 -12.30 -13.96 -8.07
C THR A 497 -11.68 -15.34 -8.20
N ASP A 498 -10.66 -15.52 -9.05
CA ASP A 498 -10.07 -16.84 -9.29
C ASP A 498 -8.54 -16.91 -9.16
N PHE A 499 -7.85 -15.77 -9.02
CA PHE A 499 -6.42 -15.72 -8.63
C PHE A 499 -6.23 -16.21 -7.20
N TYR A 500 -7.00 -15.68 -6.26
CA TYR A 500 -7.13 -16.18 -4.89
C TYR A 500 -8.52 -16.77 -4.72
N LYS A 501 -8.58 -18.10 -4.64
CA LYS A 501 -9.84 -18.83 -4.54
C LYS A 501 -9.68 -20.10 -3.70
N ASP A 502 -10.69 -20.40 -2.90
CA ASP A 502 -10.73 -21.60 -2.04
C ASP A 502 -9.46 -21.68 -1.15
N ASN A 503 -9.05 -20.55 -0.56
CA ASN A 503 -7.84 -20.40 0.24
C ASN A 503 -6.54 -20.79 -0.49
N VAL A 504 -6.52 -20.66 -1.82
CA VAL A 504 -5.33 -20.94 -2.65
C VAL A 504 -5.04 -19.78 -3.59
N VAL A 505 -3.81 -19.28 -3.56
CA VAL A 505 -3.28 -18.34 -4.55
C VAL A 505 -2.51 -19.09 -5.63
N TYR A 506 -2.70 -18.70 -6.88
CA TYR A 506 -2.22 -19.43 -8.05
C TYR A 506 -1.19 -18.65 -8.84
N PHE A 507 0.02 -19.19 -8.98
CA PHE A 507 1.09 -18.64 -9.81
C PHE A 507 1.54 -19.62 -10.87
N LYS A 508 2.02 -19.07 -12.00
CA LYS A 508 2.81 -19.80 -12.99
C LYS A 508 4.07 -19.03 -13.36
N ALA A 509 5.06 -19.73 -13.88
CA ALA A 509 6.30 -19.13 -14.37
C ALA A 509 6.00 -18.02 -15.40
N ASN A 510 6.70 -16.90 -15.28
CA ASN A 510 6.60 -15.77 -16.18
C ASN A 510 7.56 -15.97 -17.36
N ASP A 511 7.02 -16.25 -18.54
CA ASP A 511 7.77 -16.44 -19.78
C ASP A 511 8.40 -15.13 -20.32
N LYS A 512 8.04 -13.99 -19.76
CA LYS A 512 8.60 -12.67 -20.08
C LYS A 512 9.70 -12.24 -19.10
N PHE A 513 9.91 -13.02 -18.04
CA PHE A 513 10.99 -12.75 -17.11
C PHE A 513 12.32 -12.92 -17.81
N THR A 514 12.96 -11.81 -18.12
CA THR A 514 14.24 -11.77 -18.81
C THR A 514 15.29 -11.21 -17.87
N THR A 515 16.35 -11.98 -17.70
CA THR A 515 17.56 -11.53 -17.09
C THR A 515 18.66 -11.73 -18.12
N THR A 516 19.51 -10.75 -18.29
CA THR A 516 20.57 -10.77 -19.30
C THR A 516 21.86 -11.38 -18.78
N GLY A 517 21.91 -11.76 -17.50
CA GLY A 517 23.09 -12.30 -16.84
C GLY A 517 23.20 -13.83 -16.89
N GLU A 518 24.41 -14.36 -16.88
CA GLU A 518 24.67 -15.80 -16.84
C GLU A 518 24.24 -16.48 -15.52
N GLY A 519 23.94 -15.71 -14.45
CA GLY A 519 23.61 -16.20 -13.11
C GLY A 519 22.14 -16.33 -12.81
N ILE A 520 21.25 -15.63 -13.54
CA ILE A 520 19.83 -15.64 -13.28
C ILE A 520 19.12 -16.64 -14.21
N GLU A 521 18.57 -17.65 -13.61
CA GLU A 521 17.80 -18.66 -14.31
C GLU A 521 16.30 -18.35 -14.27
N ASN A 522 15.59 -18.57 -15.36
CA ASN A 522 14.14 -18.56 -15.40
C ASN A 522 13.57 -19.50 -14.32
N ALA A 523 12.34 -19.21 -13.87
CA ALA A 523 11.64 -20.06 -12.92
C ALA A 523 11.66 -21.54 -13.38
N LYS A 524 12.29 -22.41 -12.57
CA LYS A 524 12.39 -23.86 -12.86
C LYS A 524 11.17 -24.63 -12.42
N ILE A 525 10.33 -24.02 -11.62
CA ILE A 525 9.06 -24.59 -11.15
C ILE A 525 7.96 -23.90 -11.94
N ASP A 526 7.23 -24.68 -12.74
CA ASP A 526 6.22 -24.12 -13.63
C ASP A 526 5.05 -23.46 -12.88
N MET A 527 4.69 -24.03 -11.73
CA MET A 527 3.52 -23.60 -10.96
C MET A 527 3.82 -23.52 -9.48
N VAL A 528 3.39 -22.43 -8.84
CA VAL A 528 3.43 -22.27 -7.38
C VAL A 528 2.02 -22.03 -6.86
N ARG A 529 1.70 -22.65 -5.76
CA ARG A 529 0.43 -22.48 -5.04
C ARG A 529 0.73 -22.12 -3.61
N TYR A 530 0.18 -21.02 -3.13
CA TYR A 530 0.16 -20.71 -1.70
C TYR A 530 -1.21 -21.10 -1.15
N LYS A 531 -1.20 -21.91 -0.10
CA LYS A 531 -2.42 -22.38 0.56
C LYS A 531 -2.45 -21.82 1.99
N VAL A 532 -3.52 -21.15 2.32
CA VAL A 532 -3.85 -20.71 3.67
C VAL A 532 -4.30 -21.89 4.51
#